data_f8c1274073f72a688b482282a89cfea9
#
_entry.id   f8c1274073f72a688b482282a89cfea9
#
_cell.length_a   1.000
_cell.length_b   1.000
_cell.length_c   1.000
_cell.angle_alpha   90.00
_cell.angle_beta   90.00
_cell.angle_gamma   90.00
#
_symmetry.space_group_name_H-M   'P 1'
#
loop_
_entity.id
_entity.type
_entity.pdbx_description
1 polymer ?
#
loop_
_entity_poly.entity_id
_entity_poly.type
_entity_poly.pdbx_seq_one_letter_code
_entity_poly.pdbx_strand_id
1 'polypeptide(L)'
;AIIESLKINFSPIFLTSFTTAVGIAGINFGDIPAYSEMANTVVIGAAIGFILSVTLLPSMFSLLPITARKRKSYVLHMLKNLGELIYKFKNRFILIISALCIAIFSLIPSLTFDDFFGSYFDRVPAWLEVKNVVDPEFGSSFYIFSDIKTNETDGITDPEYLKKLDEFESWLITQDEVSDVSTISDVIKTLHKNMNGGFDEYYKIPDDKALIAQYLLLYEFSVPYGMDLKNQMTADKSDSRMLIRSNNNTSMEAVAFKKRVDQWLDENISPYNTNGVAGIPIMMPHLFVENTRGLVIGLLISFSFIILVVGSALRSVRYGIISIVPNIIPFIVGFGLLALVADMVTAAHQFAVLISIGLVVDATIHFLSKYKKALAMDLTPKDAIQYCFRYVGYPIIVASVCLFSGFLFLTQSMFYYNFIIGGMCALIIMIALLIDLLLLPALLLIFGKKV
;
A
#
# COMPACT_ATOMS: atom_id res chain seq x y z
N ALA A 1 3.41 -8.83 43.64
CA ALA A 1 3.54 -9.50 42.36
C ALA A 1 3.22 -8.54 41.19
N ILE A 2 2.02 -7.90 41.15
CA ILE A 2 1.59 -7.00 40.05
C ILE A 2 2.50 -5.77 39.93
N ILE A 3 2.75 -5.06 41.04
CA ILE A 3 3.63 -3.88 41.08
C ILE A 3 5.05 -4.24 40.65
N GLU A 4 5.57 -5.38 41.06
CA GLU A 4 6.90 -5.86 40.67
C GLU A 4 6.95 -6.19 39.17
N SER A 5 5.90 -6.84 38.65
CA SER A 5 5.77 -7.11 37.21
C SER A 5 5.73 -5.80 36.40
N LEU A 6 4.98 -4.79 36.86
CA LEU A 6 4.95 -3.46 36.23
C LEU A 6 6.32 -2.81 36.22
N LYS A 7 7.03 -2.77 37.35
CA LYS A 7 8.38 -2.17 37.41
C LYS A 7 9.36 -2.82 36.43
N ILE A 8 9.26 -4.13 36.25
CA ILE A 8 10.15 -4.89 35.35
C ILE A 8 9.80 -4.68 33.87
N ASN A 9 8.52 -4.54 33.56
CA ASN A 9 8.04 -4.54 32.17
C ASN A 9 7.63 -3.14 31.65
N PHE A 10 7.57 -2.12 32.49
CA PHE A 10 7.17 -0.78 32.09
C PHE A 10 8.01 -0.22 30.95
N SER A 11 9.34 -0.25 31.09
CA SER A 11 10.25 0.27 30.06
C SER A 11 10.14 -0.52 28.73
N PRO A 12 10.12 -1.85 28.69
CA PRO A 12 9.82 -2.59 27.46
C PRO A 12 8.46 -2.24 26.84
N ILE A 13 7.37 -2.17 27.61
CA ILE A 13 6.03 -1.88 27.11
C ILE A 13 5.97 -0.44 26.56
N PHE A 14 6.55 0.54 27.26
CA PHE A 14 6.66 1.91 26.76
C PHE A 14 7.43 1.95 25.44
N LEU A 15 8.58 1.27 25.38
CA LEU A 15 9.46 1.29 24.24
C LEU A 15 8.79 0.65 23.01
N THR A 16 8.10 -0.47 23.17
CA THR A 16 7.37 -1.12 22.07
C THR A 16 6.23 -0.23 21.56
N SER A 17 5.37 0.29 22.44
CA SER A 17 4.29 1.19 22.04
C SER A 17 4.82 2.46 21.36
N PHE A 18 5.94 2.99 21.81
CA PHE A 18 6.57 4.18 21.23
C PHE A 18 7.19 3.86 19.86
N THR A 19 7.91 2.75 19.70
CA THR A 19 8.48 2.35 18.40
C THR A 19 7.41 2.01 17.38
N THR A 20 6.29 1.40 17.78
CA THR A 20 5.13 1.16 16.91
C THR A 20 4.52 2.49 16.47
N ALA A 21 4.29 3.42 17.39
CA ALA A 21 3.76 4.75 17.06
C ALA A 21 4.66 5.49 16.06
N VAL A 22 5.97 5.50 16.30
CA VAL A 22 6.95 6.16 15.41
C VAL A 22 7.06 5.43 14.07
N GLY A 23 7.07 4.09 14.06
CA GLY A 23 7.12 3.30 12.83
C GLY A 23 5.96 3.64 11.90
N ILE A 24 4.75 3.71 12.44
CA ILE A 24 3.54 4.04 11.69
C ILE A 24 3.45 5.54 11.36
N ALA A 25 3.93 6.42 12.24
CA ALA A 25 3.98 7.86 11.95
C ALA A 25 4.81 8.20 10.70
N GLY A 26 5.73 7.33 10.29
CA GLY A 26 6.49 7.46 9.03
C GLY A 26 5.60 7.53 7.78
N ILE A 27 4.37 7.05 7.84
CA ILE A 27 3.38 7.18 6.75
C ILE A 27 3.03 8.64 6.44
N ASN A 28 3.15 9.53 7.42
CA ASN A 28 2.89 10.97 7.23
C ASN A 28 3.87 11.67 6.27
N PHE A 29 4.93 10.99 5.83
CA PHE A 29 5.82 11.48 4.78
C PHE A 29 5.30 11.20 3.36
N GLY A 30 4.17 10.49 3.22
CA GLY A 30 3.46 10.34 1.96
C GLY A 30 2.43 11.46 1.76
N ASP A 31 2.08 11.72 0.49
CA ASP A 31 1.20 12.84 0.11
C ASP A 31 -0.30 12.48 0.11
N ILE A 32 -0.67 11.26 0.51
CA ILE A 32 -2.07 10.81 0.51
C ILE A 32 -2.71 11.09 1.88
N PRO A 33 -3.68 12.05 1.97
CA PRO A 33 -4.29 12.43 3.25
C PRO A 33 -4.94 11.26 4.00
N ALA A 34 -5.62 10.35 3.29
CA ALA A 34 -6.27 9.19 3.89
C ALA A 34 -5.27 8.27 4.63
N TYR A 35 -4.06 8.12 4.11
CA TYR A 35 -3.02 7.33 4.77
C TYR A 35 -2.47 8.02 6.01
N SER A 36 -2.28 9.33 5.95
CA SER A 36 -1.85 10.13 7.11
C SER A 36 -2.88 10.11 8.23
N GLU A 37 -4.17 10.23 7.91
CA GLU A 37 -5.26 10.14 8.90
C GLU A 37 -5.32 8.77 9.56
N MET A 38 -5.15 7.71 8.77
CA MET A 38 -5.10 6.35 9.30
C MET A 38 -3.86 6.15 10.20
N ALA A 39 -2.69 6.60 9.76
CA ALA A 39 -1.46 6.52 10.56
C ALA A 39 -1.62 7.23 11.90
N ASN A 40 -2.16 8.45 11.91
CA ASN A 40 -2.40 9.23 13.12
C ASN A 40 -3.41 8.54 14.05
N THR A 41 -4.45 7.92 13.50
CA THR A 41 -5.43 7.13 14.27
C THR A 41 -4.74 5.94 14.97
N VAL A 42 -3.86 5.22 14.28
CA VAL A 42 -3.11 4.10 14.86
C VAL A 42 -2.11 4.58 15.92
N VAL A 43 -1.44 5.71 15.70
CA VAL A 43 -0.54 6.33 16.69
C VAL A 43 -1.29 6.66 17.99
N ILE A 44 -2.47 7.28 17.88
CA ILE A 44 -3.34 7.56 19.04
C ILE A 44 -3.76 6.25 19.70
N GLY A 45 -4.16 5.25 18.92
CA GLY A 45 -4.50 3.91 19.41
C GLY A 45 -3.37 3.23 20.18
N ALA A 46 -2.13 3.34 19.69
CA ALA A 46 -0.95 2.82 20.38
C ALA A 46 -0.69 3.53 21.71
N ALA A 47 -0.86 4.85 21.79
CA ALA A 47 -0.75 5.62 23.02
C ALA A 47 -1.83 5.23 24.05
N ILE A 48 -3.08 5.08 23.61
CA ILE A 48 -4.18 4.61 24.46
C ILE A 48 -3.92 3.17 24.94
N GLY A 49 -3.49 2.30 24.03
CA GLY A 49 -3.14 0.92 24.33
C GLY A 49 -2.05 0.81 25.39
N PHE A 50 -1.01 1.66 25.32
CA PHE A 50 0.01 1.77 26.36
C PHE A 50 -0.61 2.16 27.72
N ILE A 51 -1.40 3.24 27.75
CA ILE A 51 -2.05 3.71 28.98
C ILE A 51 -2.91 2.59 29.61
N LEU A 52 -3.73 1.93 28.82
CA LEU A 52 -4.58 0.82 29.28
C LEU A 52 -3.77 -0.38 29.78
N SER A 53 -2.65 -0.67 29.12
CA SER A 53 -1.76 -1.79 29.51
C SER A 53 -1.07 -1.55 30.87
N VAL A 54 -0.81 -0.30 31.25
CA VAL A 54 -0.17 0.01 32.54
C VAL A 54 -1.14 0.41 33.63
N THR A 55 -2.41 0.70 33.33
CA THR A 55 -3.44 1.10 34.30
C THR A 55 -4.55 0.06 34.41
N LEU A 56 -5.33 -0.12 33.35
CA LEU A 56 -6.52 -0.99 33.37
C LEU A 56 -6.17 -2.47 33.55
N LEU A 57 -5.21 -2.98 32.76
CA LEU A 57 -4.85 -4.40 32.80
C LEU A 57 -4.35 -4.84 34.19
N PRO A 58 -3.42 -4.13 34.88
CA PRO A 58 -3.03 -4.47 36.24
C PRO A 58 -4.17 -4.38 37.25
N SER A 59 -5.05 -3.39 37.10
CA SER A 59 -6.22 -3.23 37.97
C SER A 59 -7.18 -4.40 37.83
N MET A 60 -7.47 -4.85 36.61
CA MET A 60 -8.27 -6.04 36.36
C MET A 60 -7.65 -7.30 36.97
N PHE A 61 -6.32 -7.48 36.79
CA PHE A 61 -5.63 -8.63 37.41
C PHE A 61 -5.64 -8.60 38.95
N SER A 62 -5.78 -7.44 39.58
CA SER A 62 -5.92 -7.34 41.05
C SER A 62 -7.27 -7.82 41.55
N LEU A 63 -8.32 -7.76 40.71
CA LEU A 63 -9.68 -8.17 41.04
C LEU A 63 -9.96 -9.66 40.74
N LEU A 64 -9.16 -10.26 39.86
CA LEU A 64 -9.37 -11.64 39.44
C LEU A 64 -8.59 -12.62 40.34
N PRO A 65 -9.20 -13.76 40.74
CA PRO A 65 -8.53 -14.80 41.51
C PRO A 65 -7.57 -15.59 40.61
N ILE A 66 -6.37 -15.04 40.37
CA ILE A 66 -5.36 -15.68 39.53
C ILE A 66 -4.53 -16.65 40.38
N THR A 67 -4.65 -17.93 40.11
CA THR A 67 -3.81 -18.97 40.70
C THR A 67 -2.64 -19.33 39.76
N ALA A 68 -1.43 -19.24 40.28
CA ALA A 68 -0.23 -19.65 39.54
C ALA A 68 -0.21 -21.20 39.40
N ARG A 69 -0.52 -21.69 38.19
CA ARG A 69 -0.43 -23.14 37.91
C ARG A 69 0.97 -23.48 37.42
N LYS A 70 1.69 -24.33 38.15
CA LYS A 70 2.97 -24.89 37.66
C LYS A 70 2.70 -25.77 36.44
N ARG A 71 2.84 -25.23 35.25
CA ARG A 71 2.74 -26.01 34.00
C ARG A 71 4.12 -26.57 33.63
N LYS A 72 4.23 -27.88 33.45
CA LYS A 72 5.33 -28.46 32.65
C LYS A 72 5.04 -28.05 31.20
N SER A 73 5.68 -26.98 30.73
CA SER A 73 5.48 -26.53 29.38
C SER A 73 6.43 -27.25 28.45
N TYR A 74 5.91 -28.05 27.53
CA TYR A 74 6.65 -28.67 26.44
C TYR A 74 7.41 -27.60 25.63
N VAL A 75 6.79 -26.45 25.39
CA VAL A 75 7.39 -25.32 24.67
C VAL A 75 8.63 -24.78 25.39
N LEU A 76 8.64 -24.68 26.71
CA LEU A 76 9.83 -24.25 27.48
C LEU A 76 10.97 -25.25 27.36
N HIS A 77 10.68 -26.53 27.31
CA HIS A 77 11.70 -27.56 27.08
C HIS A 77 12.28 -27.49 25.67
N MET A 78 11.40 -27.28 24.67
CA MET A 78 11.81 -27.05 23.27
C MET A 78 12.69 -25.81 23.13
N LEU A 79 12.32 -24.68 23.73
CA LEU A 79 13.12 -23.45 23.72
C LEU A 79 14.48 -23.60 24.41
N LYS A 80 14.55 -24.37 25.51
CA LYS A 80 15.81 -24.69 26.17
C LYS A 80 16.73 -25.46 25.22
N ASN A 81 16.22 -26.51 24.60
CA ASN A 81 16.99 -27.32 23.64
C ASN A 81 17.43 -26.50 22.43
N LEU A 82 16.55 -25.61 21.94
CA LEU A 82 16.85 -24.66 20.85
C LEU A 82 18.03 -23.74 21.23
N GLY A 83 18.03 -23.18 22.44
CA GLY A 83 19.12 -22.34 22.93
C GLY A 83 20.45 -23.08 22.99
N GLU A 84 20.45 -24.36 23.41
CA GLU A 84 21.66 -25.20 23.41
C GLU A 84 22.14 -25.50 21.99
N LEU A 85 21.22 -25.78 21.07
CA LEU A 85 21.53 -26.03 19.66
C LEU A 85 22.13 -24.79 18.99
N ILE A 86 21.53 -23.61 19.20
CA ILE A 86 22.04 -22.33 18.66
C ILE A 86 23.44 -22.04 19.23
N TYR A 87 23.65 -22.24 20.53
CA TYR A 87 24.97 -22.04 21.13
C TYR A 87 26.02 -22.92 20.49
N LYS A 88 25.73 -24.21 20.27
CA LYS A 88 26.64 -25.20 19.68
C LYS A 88 26.97 -24.88 18.20
N PHE A 89 25.98 -24.41 17.44
CA PHE A 89 26.07 -24.24 15.99
C PHE A 89 25.88 -22.79 15.51
N LYS A 90 26.12 -21.78 16.37
CA LYS A 90 25.86 -20.35 16.09
C LYS A 90 26.38 -19.86 14.75
N ASN A 91 27.61 -20.21 14.40
CA ASN A 91 28.24 -19.80 13.13
C ASN A 91 27.53 -20.45 11.92
N ARG A 92 27.11 -21.72 12.06
CA ARG A 92 26.36 -22.41 10.99
C ARG A 92 24.95 -21.82 10.83
N PHE A 93 24.28 -21.47 11.91
CA PHE A 93 22.99 -20.79 11.88
C PHE A 93 23.08 -19.45 11.13
N ILE A 94 24.05 -18.61 11.47
CA ILE A 94 24.24 -17.33 10.78
C ILE A 94 24.54 -17.58 9.30
N LEU A 95 25.46 -18.49 8.96
CA LEU A 95 25.85 -18.75 7.59
C LEU A 95 24.68 -19.28 6.75
N ILE A 96 23.92 -20.26 7.26
CA ILE A 96 22.78 -20.85 6.55
C ILE A 96 21.67 -19.81 6.37
N ILE A 97 21.30 -19.08 7.43
CA ILE A 97 20.23 -18.08 7.34
C ILE A 97 20.65 -16.93 6.42
N SER A 98 21.91 -16.46 6.51
CA SER A 98 22.40 -15.41 5.61
C SER A 98 22.43 -15.88 4.15
N ALA A 99 22.88 -17.10 3.87
CA ALA A 99 22.88 -17.66 2.52
C ALA A 99 21.46 -17.79 1.96
N LEU A 100 20.50 -18.25 2.78
CA LEU A 100 19.09 -18.33 2.42
C LEU A 100 18.51 -16.94 2.15
N CYS A 101 18.80 -15.96 3.01
CA CYS A 101 18.35 -14.58 2.82
C CYS A 101 18.91 -13.97 1.52
N ILE A 102 20.19 -14.20 1.20
CA ILE A 102 20.79 -13.73 -0.05
C ILE A 102 20.14 -14.40 -1.26
N ALA A 103 19.91 -15.71 -1.21
CA ALA A 103 19.22 -16.44 -2.29
C ALA A 103 17.79 -15.93 -2.51
N ILE A 104 17.06 -15.65 -1.44
CA ILE A 104 15.69 -15.10 -1.53
C ILE A 104 15.73 -13.63 -1.99
N PHE A 105 16.70 -12.83 -1.52
CA PHE A 105 16.88 -11.45 -1.95
C PHE A 105 17.11 -11.33 -3.46
N SER A 106 17.83 -12.29 -4.06
CA SER A 106 18.10 -12.29 -5.51
C SER A 106 16.84 -12.45 -6.38
N LEU A 107 15.69 -12.80 -5.80
CA LEU A 107 14.41 -12.90 -6.49
C LEU A 107 13.66 -11.54 -6.55
N ILE A 108 13.98 -10.59 -5.64
CA ILE A 108 13.27 -9.31 -5.57
C ILE A 108 13.32 -8.50 -6.89
N PRO A 109 14.44 -8.48 -7.65
CA PRO A 109 14.49 -7.74 -8.91
C PRO A 109 13.53 -8.23 -10.01
N SER A 110 12.92 -9.42 -9.86
CA SER A 110 11.88 -9.88 -10.80
C SER A 110 10.50 -9.27 -10.54
N LEU A 111 10.31 -8.62 -9.38
CA LEU A 111 9.06 -7.96 -9.04
C LEU A 111 8.94 -6.61 -9.76
N THR A 112 7.81 -6.38 -10.39
CA THR A 112 7.41 -5.07 -10.92
C THR A 112 6.61 -4.31 -9.87
N PHE A 113 6.75 -2.98 -9.86
CA PHE A 113 5.96 -2.11 -8.98
C PHE A 113 4.84 -1.52 -9.82
N ASP A 114 3.63 -1.97 -9.58
CA ASP A 114 2.45 -1.53 -10.30
C ASP A 114 1.18 -1.75 -9.48
N ASP A 115 0.12 -0.98 -9.80
CA ASP A 115 -1.14 -1.06 -9.07
C ASP A 115 -2.32 -0.78 -10.00
N PHE A 116 -3.13 -1.79 -10.23
CA PHE A 116 -4.36 -1.67 -10.99
C PHE A 116 -5.57 -1.77 -10.06
N PHE A 117 -6.27 -0.66 -9.86
CA PHE A 117 -7.40 -0.57 -8.94
C PHE A 117 -8.49 -1.62 -9.20
N GLY A 118 -8.76 -1.95 -10.45
CA GLY A 118 -9.75 -2.97 -10.84
C GLY A 118 -9.44 -4.35 -10.28
N SER A 119 -8.17 -4.70 -10.11
CA SER A 119 -7.74 -6.01 -9.59
C SER A 119 -8.16 -6.25 -8.13
N TYR A 120 -8.43 -5.18 -7.37
CA TYR A 120 -8.89 -5.31 -5.98
C TYR A 120 -10.26 -5.97 -5.85
N PHE A 121 -11.04 -5.99 -6.92
CA PHE A 121 -12.37 -6.61 -6.97
C PHE A 121 -12.35 -8.00 -7.63
N ASP A 122 -11.19 -8.54 -8.05
CA ASP A 122 -11.07 -9.82 -8.76
C ASP A 122 -11.55 -11.04 -7.96
N ARG A 123 -11.94 -10.88 -6.69
CA ARG A 123 -12.60 -11.90 -5.88
C ARG A 123 -14.12 -11.69 -5.75
N VAL A 124 -14.66 -10.65 -6.35
CA VAL A 124 -16.10 -10.32 -6.34
C VAL A 124 -16.73 -10.90 -7.60
N PRO A 125 -17.64 -11.91 -7.51
CA PRO A 125 -18.18 -12.59 -8.70
C PRO A 125 -18.84 -11.65 -9.70
N ALA A 126 -19.62 -10.67 -9.23
CA ALA A 126 -20.29 -9.70 -10.11
C ALA A 126 -19.28 -8.82 -10.88
N TRP A 127 -18.15 -8.47 -10.27
CA TRP A 127 -17.08 -7.75 -10.95
C TRP A 127 -16.38 -8.59 -12.00
N LEU A 128 -16.10 -9.87 -11.70
CA LEU A 128 -15.51 -10.79 -12.66
C LEU A 128 -16.41 -11.02 -13.87
N GLU A 129 -17.72 -11.03 -13.69
CA GLU A 129 -18.68 -11.12 -14.78
C GLU A 129 -18.59 -9.89 -15.70
N VAL A 130 -18.57 -8.68 -15.13
CA VAL A 130 -18.36 -7.43 -15.89
C VAL A 130 -17.02 -7.48 -16.64
N LYS A 131 -15.94 -7.80 -15.96
CA LYS A 131 -14.59 -7.84 -16.52
C LYS A 131 -14.45 -8.86 -17.67
N ASN A 132 -15.10 -10.01 -17.54
CA ASN A 132 -14.96 -11.12 -18.52
C ASN A 132 -15.96 -11.03 -19.68
N VAL A 133 -17.07 -10.33 -19.54
CA VAL A 133 -18.12 -10.23 -20.55
C VAL A 133 -18.19 -8.84 -21.16
N VAL A 134 -18.18 -7.78 -20.33
CA VAL A 134 -18.33 -6.40 -20.83
C VAL A 134 -17.04 -5.87 -21.43
N ASP A 135 -15.91 -6.02 -20.72
CA ASP A 135 -14.65 -5.43 -21.18
C ASP A 135 -14.17 -5.99 -22.55
N PRO A 136 -14.30 -7.29 -22.87
CA PRO A 136 -13.92 -7.80 -24.20
C PRO A 136 -14.80 -7.28 -25.33
N GLU A 137 -16.10 -7.07 -25.06
CA GLU A 137 -17.06 -6.68 -26.11
C GLU A 137 -17.17 -5.16 -26.29
N PHE A 138 -17.03 -4.39 -25.20
CA PHE A 138 -17.23 -2.94 -25.18
C PHE A 138 -15.97 -2.13 -24.85
N GLY A 139 -14.84 -2.79 -24.64
CA GLY A 139 -13.59 -2.19 -24.13
C GLY A 139 -13.62 -1.99 -22.62
N SER A 140 -12.55 -1.41 -22.08
CA SER A 140 -12.39 -1.21 -20.63
C SER A 140 -13.57 -0.46 -20.00
N SER A 141 -14.00 -0.91 -18.83
CA SER A 141 -15.03 -0.24 -18.03
C SER A 141 -14.56 1.07 -17.38
N PHE A 142 -13.30 1.45 -17.58
CA PHE A 142 -12.73 2.66 -16.99
C PHE A 142 -12.61 3.78 -18.01
N TYR A 143 -13.08 4.97 -17.63
CA TYR A 143 -13.06 6.16 -18.46
C TYR A 143 -12.12 7.22 -17.89
N ILE A 144 -11.42 7.88 -18.81
CA ILE A 144 -10.69 9.12 -18.60
C ILE A 144 -11.58 10.24 -19.18
N PHE A 145 -11.62 11.36 -18.51
CA PHE A 145 -12.38 12.53 -18.91
C PHE A 145 -11.42 13.68 -19.19
N SER A 146 -11.72 14.45 -20.24
CA SER A 146 -11.08 15.74 -20.49
C SER A 146 -12.14 16.80 -20.67
N ASP A 147 -12.00 17.92 -19.98
CA ASP A 147 -12.86 19.10 -20.18
C ASP A 147 -12.13 20.11 -21.08
N ILE A 148 -12.85 20.67 -22.05
CA ILE A 148 -12.33 21.75 -22.88
C ILE A 148 -13.35 22.89 -22.86
N LYS A 149 -12.88 24.08 -22.49
CA LYS A 149 -13.69 25.27 -22.18
C LYS A 149 -13.48 26.34 -23.22
N THR A 150 -14.58 26.86 -23.75
CA THR A 150 -14.54 28.02 -24.62
C THR A 150 -14.58 29.33 -23.85
N ASN A 151 -15.08 29.29 -22.59
CA ASN A 151 -15.36 30.45 -21.75
C ASN A 151 -16.41 31.42 -22.34
N GLU A 152 -17.16 31.01 -23.35
CA GLU A 152 -18.20 31.78 -23.99
C GLU A 152 -19.49 30.99 -24.05
N THR A 153 -20.63 31.62 -23.74
CA THR A 153 -21.94 30.99 -23.90
C THR A 153 -22.15 30.58 -25.36
N ASP A 154 -22.68 29.37 -25.57
CA ASP A 154 -22.81 28.73 -26.90
C ASP A 154 -21.49 28.56 -27.65
N GLY A 155 -20.36 28.64 -26.96
CA GLY A 155 -19.04 28.54 -27.58
C GLY A 155 -18.77 27.19 -28.23
N ILE A 156 -19.33 26.09 -27.71
CA ILE A 156 -19.19 24.75 -28.32
C ILE A 156 -19.84 24.62 -29.70
N THR A 157 -20.63 25.60 -30.15
CA THR A 157 -21.21 25.65 -31.52
C THR A 157 -20.25 26.23 -32.53
N ASP A 158 -19.09 26.74 -32.11
CA ASP A 158 -18.06 27.25 -32.99
C ASP A 158 -17.41 26.11 -33.79
N PRO A 159 -17.41 26.17 -35.14
CA PRO A 159 -16.74 25.19 -35.97
C PRO A 159 -15.25 25.01 -35.65
N GLU A 160 -14.52 26.07 -35.33
CA GLU A 160 -13.10 26.00 -35.00
C GLU A 160 -12.85 25.25 -33.67
N TYR A 161 -13.74 25.44 -32.70
CA TYR A 161 -13.70 24.66 -31.46
C TYR A 161 -13.88 23.17 -31.72
N LEU A 162 -14.89 22.80 -32.50
CA LEU A 162 -15.17 21.40 -32.84
C LEU A 162 -14.04 20.76 -33.64
N LYS A 163 -13.41 21.51 -34.55
CA LYS A 163 -12.22 21.03 -35.26
C LYS A 163 -11.04 20.77 -34.33
N LYS A 164 -10.85 21.61 -33.30
CA LYS A 164 -9.83 21.35 -32.26
C LYS A 164 -10.13 20.10 -31.42
N LEU A 165 -11.36 19.82 -31.09
CA LEU A 165 -11.75 18.57 -30.45
C LEU A 165 -11.42 17.36 -31.33
N ASP A 166 -11.70 17.47 -32.63
CA ASP A 166 -11.45 16.42 -33.64
C ASP A 166 -9.94 16.14 -33.81
N GLU A 167 -9.12 17.20 -33.82
CA GLU A 167 -7.66 17.10 -33.82
C GLU A 167 -7.16 16.36 -32.56
N PHE A 168 -7.68 16.71 -31.39
CA PHE A 168 -7.31 16.09 -30.13
C PHE A 168 -7.76 14.62 -30.07
N GLU A 169 -8.98 14.32 -30.48
CA GLU A 169 -9.50 12.98 -30.63
C GLU A 169 -8.60 12.13 -31.54
N SER A 170 -8.30 12.65 -32.74
CA SER A 170 -7.46 11.97 -33.72
C SER A 170 -6.07 11.65 -33.16
N TRP A 171 -5.48 12.57 -32.39
CA TRP A 171 -4.22 12.33 -31.72
C TRP A 171 -4.34 11.29 -30.57
N LEU A 172 -5.41 11.37 -29.76
CA LEU A 172 -5.65 10.41 -28.66
C LEU A 172 -5.77 8.96 -29.16
N ILE A 173 -6.46 8.74 -30.28
CA ILE A 173 -6.62 7.39 -30.87
C ILE A 173 -5.26 6.80 -31.31
N THR A 174 -4.24 7.60 -31.55
CA THR A 174 -2.89 7.10 -31.85
C THR A 174 -2.12 6.63 -30.63
N GLN A 175 -2.63 6.83 -29.41
CA GLN A 175 -1.97 6.43 -28.17
C GLN A 175 -2.37 5.02 -27.79
N ASP A 176 -1.40 4.18 -27.43
CA ASP A 176 -1.62 2.77 -27.06
C ASP A 176 -2.51 2.60 -25.82
N GLU A 177 -2.56 3.64 -24.97
CA GLU A 177 -3.35 3.68 -23.75
C GLU A 177 -4.84 3.93 -23.98
N VAL A 178 -5.24 4.27 -25.20
CA VAL A 178 -6.62 4.65 -25.56
C VAL A 178 -7.22 3.59 -26.48
N SER A 179 -8.42 3.13 -26.12
CA SER A 179 -9.19 2.19 -26.95
C SER A 179 -10.25 2.88 -27.82
N ASP A 180 -10.82 3.97 -27.29
CA ASP A 180 -11.89 4.70 -27.95
C ASP A 180 -12.03 6.10 -27.35
N VAL A 181 -12.52 7.04 -28.14
CA VAL A 181 -12.80 8.42 -27.70
C VAL A 181 -14.20 8.78 -28.19
N SER A 182 -14.95 9.51 -27.38
CA SER A 182 -16.25 10.03 -27.74
C SER A 182 -16.35 11.51 -27.38
N THR A 183 -16.73 12.30 -28.36
CA THR A 183 -16.78 13.77 -28.28
C THR A 183 -18.12 14.34 -28.76
N ILE A 184 -18.37 15.59 -28.43
CA ILE A 184 -19.53 16.30 -29.00
C ILE A 184 -19.38 16.51 -30.51
N SER A 185 -18.14 16.54 -31.04
CA SER A 185 -17.91 16.68 -32.49
C SER A 185 -18.45 15.48 -33.26
N ASP A 186 -18.38 14.24 -32.69
CA ASP A 186 -18.92 13.04 -33.32
C ASP A 186 -20.44 13.09 -33.43
N VAL A 187 -21.09 13.62 -32.41
CA VAL A 187 -22.54 13.83 -32.43
C VAL A 187 -22.90 14.79 -33.56
N ILE A 188 -22.17 15.90 -33.72
CA ILE A 188 -22.40 16.88 -34.78
C ILE A 188 -22.11 16.30 -36.16
N LYS A 189 -20.98 15.59 -36.33
CA LYS A 189 -20.64 14.89 -37.60
C LYS A 189 -21.75 13.89 -38.00
N THR A 190 -22.25 13.12 -37.02
CA THR A 190 -23.32 12.14 -37.22
C THR A 190 -24.65 12.81 -37.63
N LEU A 191 -25.01 13.90 -36.96
CA LEU A 191 -26.21 14.65 -37.28
C LEU A 191 -26.13 15.27 -38.68
N HIS A 192 -24.97 15.85 -38.99
CA HIS A 192 -24.73 16.44 -40.32
C HIS A 192 -24.86 15.41 -41.44
N LYS A 193 -24.28 14.23 -41.28
CA LYS A 193 -24.40 13.09 -42.20
C LYS A 193 -25.89 12.69 -42.37
N ASN A 194 -26.59 12.43 -41.24
CA ASN A 194 -27.98 11.94 -41.29
C ASN A 194 -28.95 12.96 -41.89
N MET A 195 -28.77 14.23 -41.62
CA MET A 195 -29.59 15.33 -42.20
C MET A 195 -29.31 15.55 -43.69
N ASN A 196 -28.21 15.07 -44.22
CA ASN A 196 -27.85 15.14 -45.65
C ASN A 196 -27.99 13.79 -46.37
N GLY A 197 -28.98 12.98 -45.98
CA GLY A 197 -29.34 11.73 -46.65
C GLY A 197 -28.46 10.51 -46.28
N GLY A 198 -27.63 10.61 -45.25
CA GLY A 198 -26.79 9.52 -44.77
C GLY A 198 -25.49 9.24 -45.56
N PHE A 199 -25.12 10.13 -46.50
CA PHE A 199 -23.92 9.98 -47.29
C PHE A 199 -22.66 10.28 -46.48
N ASP A 200 -21.62 9.48 -46.64
CA ASP A 200 -20.36 9.57 -45.85
C ASP A 200 -19.60 10.87 -46.09
N GLU A 201 -19.76 11.53 -47.25
CA GLU A 201 -19.15 12.82 -47.55
C GLU A 201 -19.57 13.94 -46.60
N TYR A 202 -20.72 13.78 -45.93
CA TYR A 202 -21.24 14.71 -44.92
C TYR A 202 -20.87 14.32 -43.49
N TYR A 203 -20.07 13.29 -43.26
CA TYR A 203 -19.50 12.99 -41.95
C TYR A 203 -18.35 13.92 -41.63
N LYS A 204 -18.68 15.16 -41.39
CA LYS A 204 -17.71 16.27 -41.13
C LYS A 204 -18.39 17.38 -40.31
N ILE A 205 -17.58 18.22 -39.69
CA ILE A 205 -18.07 19.41 -38.97
C ILE A 205 -18.55 20.44 -39.98
N PRO A 206 -19.80 20.97 -39.86
CA PRO A 206 -20.27 22.08 -40.67
C PRO A 206 -19.49 23.36 -40.37
N ASP A 207 -19.31 24.23 -41.40
CA ASP A 207 -18.65 25.53 -41.22
C ASP A 207 -19.60 26.64 -40.73
N ASP A 208 -20.92 26.35 -40.57
CA ASP A 208 -21.93 27.28 -40.11
C ASP A 208 -22.33 27.05 -38.64
N LYS A 209 -21.95 28.00 -37.78
CA LYS A 209 -22.28 28.02 -36.36
C LYS A 209 -23.79 27.90 -36.09
N ALA A 210 -24.63 28.58 -36.89
CA ALA A 210 -26.07 28.53 -36.70
C ALA A 210 -26.65 27.14 -37.03
N LEU A 211 -26.11 26.48 -38.06
CA LEU A 211 -26.48 25.11 -38.41
C LEU A 211 -26.13 24.12 -37.29
N ILE A 212 -24.92 24.25 -36.68
CA ILE A 212 -24.49 23.43 -35.56
C ILE A 212 -25.44 23.61 -34.37
N ALA A 213 -25.80 24.86 -34.04
CA ALA A 213 -26.76 25.15 -32.97
C ALA A 213 -28.14 24.50 -33.22
N GLN A 214 -28.58 24.52 -34.47
CA GLN A 214 -29.84 23.85 -34.86
C GLN A 214 -29.77 22.34 -34.72
N TYR A 215 -28.65 21.72 -35.08
CA TYR A 215 -28.43 20.27 -34.90
C TYR A 215 -28.45 19.87 -33.43
N LEU A 216 -27.82 20.61 -32.54
CA LEU A 216 -27.86 20.35 -31.11
C LEU A 216 -29.28 20.47 -30.55
N LEU A 217 -30.02 21.53 -30.96
CA LEU A 217 -31.43 21.72 -30.57
C LEU A 217 -32.28 20.57 -31.06
N LEU A 218 -32.12 20.15 -32.32
CA LEU A 218 -32.86 19.02 -32.90
C LEU A 218 -32.56 17.75 -32.13
N TYR A 219 -31.32 17.49 -31.78
CA TYR A 219 -30.94 16.34 -30.98
C TYR A 219 -31.62 16.35 -29.61
N GLU A 220 -31.50 17.47 -28.88
CA GLU A 220 -32.15 17.64 -27.56
C GLU A 220 -33.63 17.36 -27.55
N PHE A 221 -34.35 17.74 -28.62
CA PHE A 221 -35.79 17.46 -28.76
C PHE A 221 -36.14 16.06 -29.27
N SER A 222 -35.18 15.36 -29.87
CA SER A 222 -35.45 14.09 -30.55
C SER A 222 -35.12 12.88 -29.69
N VAL A 223 -34.25 13.04 -28.68
CA VAL A 223 -33.80 11.92 -27.86
C VAL A 223 -34.70 11.63 -26.68
N PRO A 224 -34.89 10.37 -26.28
CA PRO A 224 -35.59 9.99 -25.06
C PRO A 224 -34.94 10.56 -23.81
N TYR A 225 -35.68 10.69 -22.72
CA TYR A 225 -35.17 11.10 -21.42
C TYR A 225 -34.00 10.23 -20.99
N GLY A 226 -32.88 10.85 -20.60
CA GLY A 226 -31.63 10.18 -20.17
C GLY A 226 -30.62 9.92 -21.30
N MET A 227 -30.97 10.20 -22.57
CA MET A 227 -30.04 10.16 -23.70
C MET A 227 -29.63 11.56 -24.17
N ASP A 228 -29.90 12.58 -23.35
CA ASP A 228 -29.47 13.96 -23.61
C ASP A 228 -27.96 14.17 -23.44
N LEU A 229 -27.46 15.30 -23.94
CA LEU A 229 -26.03 15.65 -23.90
C LEU A 229 -25.57 16.32 -22.60
N LYS A 230 -26.39 16.31 -21.53
CA LYS A 230 -26.05 16.92 -20.24
C LYS A 230 -24.78 16.34 -19.62
N ASN A 231 -24.40 15.10 -20.00
CA ASN A 231 -23.17 14.46 -19.55
C ASN A 231 -21.96 14.87 -20.39
N GLN A 232 -22.13 15.50 -21.53
CA GLN A 232 -21.06 15.85 -22.49
C GLN A 232 -20.87 17.36 -22.63
N MET A 233 -21.81 18.18 -22.21
CA MET A 233 -21.71 19.64 -22.28
C MET A 233 -22.42 20.33 -21.12
N THR A 234 -22.02 21.57 -20.82
CA THR A 234 -22.69 22.45 -19.87
C THR A 234 -24.03 22.97 -20.42
N ALA A 235 -24.93 23.40 -19.53
CA ALA A 235 -26.27 23.89 -19.92
C ALA A 235 -26.23 25.16 -20.76
N ASP A 236 -25.19 26.00 -20.55
CA ASP A 236 -24.91 27.22 -21.31
C ASP A 236 -24.07 26.98 -22.55
N LYS A 237 -23.72 25.72 -22.83
CA LYS A 237 -22.91 25.30 -23.98
C LYS A 237 -21.56 26.00 -24.06
N SER A 238 -20.97 26.34 -22.92
CA SER A 238 -19.64 26.93 -22.83
C SER A 238 -18.51 25.88 -22.82
N ASP A 239 -18.78 24.70 -22.23
CA ASP A 239 -17.80 23.68 -21.99
C ASP A 239 -18.27 22.32 -22.49
N SER A 240 -17.35 21.53 -23.04
CA SER A 240 -17.63 20.13 -23.37
C SER A 240 -16.68 19.19 -22.64
N ARG A 241 -17.14 17.95 -22.47
CA ARG A 241 -16.39 16.86 -21.88
C ARG A 241 -16.19 15.75 -22.89
N MET A 242 -14.95 15.36 -23.10
CA MET A 242 -14.58 14.17 -23.87
C MET A 242 -14.58 12.96 -22.95
N LEU A 243 -15.07 11.83 -23.44
CA LEU A 243 -14.96 10.52 -22.82
C LEU A 243 -13.89 9.72 -23.55
N ILE A 244 -12.83 9.38 -22.84
CA ILE A 244 -11.71 8.61 -23.37
C ILE A 244 -11.73 7.24 -22.68
N ARG A 245 -11.92 6.18 -23.42
CA ARG A 245 -11.89 4.83 -22.90
C ARG A 245 -10.44 4.37 -22.79
N SER A 246 -10.01 4.04 -21.56
CA SER A 246 -8.64 3.64 -21.28
C SER A 246 -8.45 2.16 -21.49
N ASN A 247 -7.33 1.76 -22.08
CA ASN A 247 -6.85 0.37 -22.00
C ASN A 247 -6.35 0.04 -20.60
N ASN A 248 -6.10 -1.24 -20.32
CA ASN A 248 -5.47 -1.68 -19.08
C ASN A 248 -3.97 -1.41 -19.16
N ASN A 249 -3.55 -0.27 -18.63
CA ASN A 249 -2.17 0.19 -18.65
C ASN A 249 -1.51 0.01 -17.27
N THR A 250 -0.20 -0.12 -17.28
CA THR A 250 0.58 -0.05 -16.04
C THR A 250 0.55 1.36 -15.44
N SER A 251 0.83 1.47 -14.16
CA SER A 251 0.85 2.76 -13.47
C SER A 251 1.86 3.74 -14.10
N MET A 252 3.01 3.23 -14.56
CA MET A 252 4.03 4.07 -15.20
C MET A 252 3.60 4.54 -16.59
N GLU A 253 2.94 3.70 -17.38
CA GLU A 253 2.38 4.07 -18.69
C GLU A 253 1.29 5.13 -18.53
N ALA A 254 0.37 4.98 -17.57
CA ALA A 254 -0.68 5.96 -17.32
C ALA A 254 -0.13 7.32 -16.89
N VAL A 255 0.92 7.35 -16.06
CA VAL A 255 1.60 8.61 -15.69
C VAL A 255 2.31 9.24 -16.89
N ALA A 256 2.97 8.43 -17.72
CA ALA A 256 3.62 8.91 -18.95
C ALA A 256 2.59 9.41 -19.96
N PHE A 257 1.47 8.72 -20.13
CA PHE A 257 0.36 9.14 -20.98
C PHE A 257 -0.18 10.50 -20.54
N LYS A 258 -0.50 10.68 -19.26
CA LYS A 258 -0.96 11.98 -18.75
C LYS A 258 0.01 13.10 -19.12
N LYS A 259 1.31 12.89 -18.95
CA LYS A 259 2.32 13.90 -19.28
C LYS A 259 2.32 14.26 -20.78
N ARG A 260 2.15 13.27 -21.68
CA ARG A 260 2.05 13.52 -23.12
C ARG A 260 0.78 14.27 -23.47
N VAL A 261 -0.35 13.93 -22.81
CA VAL A 261 -1.62 14.66 -23.00
C VAL A 261 -1.48 16.11 -22.56
N ASP A 262 -0.96 16.35 -21.35
CA ASP A 262 -0.77 17.71 -20.85
C ASP A 262 0.10 18.54 -21.82
N GLN A 263 1.20 17.97 -22.32
CA GLN A 263 2.06 18.63 -23.29
C GLN A 263 1.34 18.93 -24.62
N TRP A 264 0.57 17.97 -25.15
CA TRP A 264 -0.18 18.18 -26.38
C TRP A 264 -1.21 19.30 -26.23
N LEU A 265 -1.93 19.30 -25.09
CA LEU A 265 -2.91 20.34 -24.78
C LEU A 265 -2.28 21.73 -24.65
N ASP A 266 -1.15 21.83 -23.95
CA ASP A 266 -0.41 23.10 -23.82
C ASP A 266 0.03 23.66 -25.18
N GLU A 267 0.41 22.79 -26.11
CA GLU A 267 0.91 23.20 -27.45
C GLU A 267 -0.21 23.50 -28.46
N ASN A 268 -1.38 22.81 -28.37
CA ASN A 268 -2.34 22.77 -29.48
C ASN A 268 -3.74 23.32 -29.15
N ILE A 269 -4.14 23.37 -27.86
CA ILE A 269 -5.54 23.66 -27.50
C ILE A 269 -5.90 25.14 -27.54
N SER A 270 -4.90 26.02 -27.54
CA SER A 270 -5.13 27.47 -27.59
C SER A 270 -6.05 27.87 -28.79
N PRO A 271 -7.02 28.79 -28.58
CA PRO A 271 -7.20 29.70 -27.43
C PRO A 271 -8.10 29.16 -26.30
N TYR A 272 -8.46 27.90 -26.35
CA TYR A 272 -9.36 27.29 -25.38
C TYR A 272 -8.61 26.89 -24.08
N ASN A 273 -9.35 26.67 -22.99
CA ASN A 273 -8.82 26.28 -21.70
C ASN A 273 -9.20 24.83 -21.36
N THR A 274 -8.35 24.16 -20.58
CA THR A 274 -8.59 22.79 -20.10
C THR A 274 -7.96 22.58 -18.73
N ASN A 275 -8.50 21.65 -17.96
CA ASN A 275 -7.86 21.12 -16.74
C ASN A 275 -7.06 19.83 -17.04
N GLY A 276 -6.86 19.48 -18.30
CA GLY A 276 -6.20 18.24 -18.72
C GLY A 276 -7.12 17.03 -18.64
N VAL A 277 -6.54 15.89 -18.30
CA VAL A 277 -7.26 14.62 -18.17
C VAL A 277 -7.39 14.17 -16.73
N ALA A 278 -8.55 13.62 -16.37
CA ALA A 278 -8.87 13.11 -15.04
C ALA A 278 -9.67 11.80 -15.13
N GLY A 279 -9.66 11.02 -14.07
CA GLY A 279 -10.39 9.75 -13.98
C GLY A 279 -9.61 8.73 -13.16
N ILE A 280 -10.28 7.63 -12.80
CA ILE A 280 -9.66 6.55 -12.02
C ILE A 280 -8.37 6.02 -12.69
N PRO A 281 -8.32 5.79 -14.04
CA PRO A 281 -7.13 5.28 -14.71
C PRO A 281 -5.93 6.23 -14.67
N ILE A 282 -6.13 7.50 -14.39
CA ILE A 282 -5.06 8.50 -14.24
C ILE A 282 -4.74 8.76 -12.77
N MET A 283 -5.77 8.91 -11.95
CA MET A 283 -5.62 9.29 -10.55
C MET A 283 -4.95 8.19 -9.72
N MET A 284 -5.41 6.93 -9.86
CA MET A 284 -4.88 5.84 -9.05
C MET A 284 -3.41 5.52 -9.33
N PRO A 285 -2.96 5.40 -10.60
CA PRO A 285 -1.54 5.26 -10.91
C PRO A 285 -0.68 6.40 -10.39
N HIS A 286 -1.14 7.64 -10.53
CA HIS A 286 -0.41 8.80 -10.01
C HIS A 286 -0.25 8.73 -8.49
N LEU A 287 -1.34 8.45 -7.77
CA LEU A 287 -1.30 8.24 -6.32
C LEU A 287 -0.37 7.08 -5.93
N PHE A 288 -0.35 6.00 -6.69
CA PHE A 288 0.51 4.85 -6.42
C PHE A 288 1.99 5.23 -6.54
N VAL A 289 2.39 5.91 -7.62
CA VAL A 289 3.79 6.31 -7.86
C VAL A 289 4.27 7.29 -6.78
N GLU A 290 3.50 8.35 -6.50
CA GLU A 290 3.84 9.34 -5.48
C GLU A 290 3.86 8.72 -4.07
N ASN A 291 2.87 7.88 -3.75
CA ASN A 291 2.83 7.18 -2.48
C ASN A 291 4.04 6.25 -2.29
N THR A 292 4.42 5.50 -3.32
CA THR A 292 5.59 4.59 -3.26
C THR A 292 6.85 5.35 -2.86
N ARG A 293 7.06 6.54 -3.43
CA ARG A 293 8.19 7.40 -3.07
C ARG A 293 8.14 7.86 -1.61
N GLY A 294 6.97 8.37 -1.18
CA GLY A 294 6.75 8.79 0.20
C GLY A 294 6.95 7.66 1.21
N LEU A 295 6.46 6.46 0.88
CA LEU A 295 6.61 5.27 1.73
C LEU A 295 8.06 4.83 1.89
N VAL A 296 8.86 4.83 0.82
CA VAL A 296 10.29 4.48 0.91
C VAL A 296 11.03 5.45 1.84
N ILE A 297 10.76 6.75 1.70
CA ILE A 297 11.34 7.78 2.58
C ILE A 297 10.88 7.55 4.04
N GLY A 298 9.58 7.36 4.24
CA GLY A 298 8.98 7.08 5.55
C GLY A 298 9.57 5.84 6.23
N LEU A 299 9.78 4.75 5.48
CA LEU A 299 10.42 3.53 5.97
C LEU A 299 11.86 3.79 6.43
N LEU A 300 12.66 4.48 5.63
CA LEU A 300 14.06 4.81 5.97
C LEU A 300 14.12 5.65 7.26
N ILE A 301 13.27 6.65 7.39
CA ILE A 301 13.16 7.49 8.59
C ILE A 301 12.73 6.64 9.79
N SER A 302 11.68 5.82 9.64
CA SER A 302 11.17 4.96 10.71
C SER A 302 12.22 3.97 11.20
N PHE A 303 12.90 3.26 10.31
CA PHE A 303 13.99 2.35 10.69
C PHE A 303 15.14 3.07 11.39
N SER A 304 15.56 4.22 10.87
CA SER A 304 16.63 5.03 11.49
C SER A 304 16.23 5.45 12.90
N PHE A 305 15.00 5.89 13.08
CA PHE A 305 14.50 6.30 14.38
C PHE A 305 14.35 5.13 15.35
N ILE A 306 13.87 3.97 14.90
CA ILE A 306 13.77 2.75 15.70
C ILE A 306 15.16 2.34 16.23
N ILE A 307 16.18 2.37 15.36
CA ILE A 307 17.57 2.07 15.75
C ILE A 307 18.07 3.01 16.84
N LEU A 308 17.80 4.31 16.68
CA LEU A 308 18.18 5.33 17.67
C LEU A 308 17.47 5.11 19.01
N VAL A 309 16.16 4.82 18.96
CA VAL A 309 15.34 4.57 20.16
C VAL A 309 15.81 3.31 20.87
N VAL A 310 16.01 2.20 20.16
CA VAL A 310 16.52 0.93 20.74
C VAL A 310 17.90 1.12 21.31
N GLY A 311 18.81 1.76 20.57
CA GLY A 311 20.19 2.04 21.02
C GLY A 311 20.22 2.92 22.27
N SER A 312 19.41 3.98 22.31
CA SER A 312 19.31 4.89 23.47
C SER A 312 18.70 4.21 24.69
N ALA A 313 17.59 3.49 24.52
CA ALA A 313 16.91 2.78 25.60
C ALA A 313 17.79 1.68 26.21
N LEU A 314 18.53 1.00 25.38
CA LEU A 314 19.50 -0.02 25.81
C LEU A 314 20.86 0.61 26.19
N ARG A 315 21.03 1.94 26.08
CA ARG A 315 22.29 2.66 26.34
C ARG A 315 23.48 1.96 25.68
N SER A 316 23.31 1.53 24.42
CA SER A 316 24.34 0.81 23.67
C SER A 316 24.07 0.87 22.18
N VAL A 317 24.91 1.59 21.45
CA VAL A 317 24.88 1.66 19.98
C VAL A 317 24.97 0.26 19.35
N ARG A 318 25.75 -0.62 19.98
CA ARG A 318 25.93 -1.99 19.51
C ARG A 318 24.62 -2.79 19.45
N TYR A 319 23.77 -2.69 20.48
CA TYR A 319 22.47 -3.37 20.47
C TYR A 319 21.50 -2.69 19.49
N GLY A 320 21.60 -1.38 19.29
CA GLY A 320 20.90 -0.68 18.24
C GLY A 320 21.25 -1.24 16.86
N ILE A 321 22.52 -1.41 16.55
CA ILE A 321 23.00 -1.99 15.28
C ILE A 321 22.57 -3.47 15.14
N ILE A 322 22.72 -4.27 16.19
CA ILE A 322 22.29 -5.68 16.16
C ILE A 322 20.78 -5.80 15.89
N SER A 323 19.96 -4.86 16.37
CA SER A 323 18.51 -4.88 16.14
C SER A 323 18.11 -4.62 14.68
N ILE A 324 18.99 -4.03 13.86
CA ILE A 324 18.71 -3.79 12.44
C ILE A 324 18.40 -5.11 11.72
N VAL A 325 19.25 -6.10 11.94
CA VAL A 325 19.21 -7.38 11.21
C VAL A 325 17.87 -8.11 11.37
N PRO A 326 17.39 -8.42 12.60
CA PRO A 326 16.10 -9.10 12.77
C PRO A 326 14.90 -8.28 12.33
N ASN A 327 15.01 -6.96 12.27
CA ASN A 327 13.91 -6.08 11.90
C ASN A 327 13.80 -5.84 10.38
N ILE A 328 14.88 -5.94 9.62
CA ILE A 328 14.87 -5.74 8.15
C ILE A 328 14.69 -7.06 7.40
N ILE A 329 15.34 -8.14 7.85
CA ILE A 329 15.28 -9.44 7.15
C ILE A 329 13.86 -9.95 6.89
N PRO A 330 12.88 -9.83 7.80
CA PRO A 330 11.52 -10.31 7.53
C PRO A 330 10.89 -9.67 6.29
N PHE A 331 11.16 -8.40 6.02
CA PHE A 331 10.67 -7.70 4.84
C PHE A 331 11.38 -8.19 3.57
N ILE A 332 12.70 -8.28 3.60
CA ILE A 332 13.48 -8.80 2.47
C ILE A 332 13.03 -10.21 2.10
N VAL A 333 12.91 -11.09 3.08
CA VAL A 333 12.47 -12.48 2.86
C VAL A 333 11.00 -12.51 2.43
N GLY A 334 10.14 -11.67 2.99
CA GLY A 334 8.74 -11.56 2.63
C GLY A 334 8.55 -11.18 1.16
N PHE A 335 9.25 -10.14 0.67
CA PHE A 335 9.19 -9.75 -0.75
C PHE A 335 9.86 -10.78 -1.67
N GLY A 336 10.96 -11.38 -1.27
CA GLY A 336 11.58 -12.41 -2.08
C GLY A 336 10.73 -13.69 -2.19
N LEU A 337 9.97 -14.05 -1.16
CA LEU A 337 8.98 -15.13 -1.23
C LEU A 337 7.75 -14.72 -2.04
N LEU A 338 7.35 -13.44 -1.99
CA LEU A 338 6.31 -12.91 -2.87
C LEU A 338 6.67 -13.12 -4.34
N ALA A 339 7.93 -12.89 -4.72
CA ALA A 339 8.41 -13.08 -6.08
C ALA A 339 8.30 -14.53 -6.62
N LEU A 340 8.04 -15.51 -5.76
CA LEU A 340 7.77 -16.90 -6.18
C LEU A 340 6.31 -17.14 -6.57
N VAL A 341 5.40 -16.26 -6.16
CA VAL A 341 3.94 -16.46 -6.30
C VAL A 341 3.24 -15.28 -6.97
N ALA A 342 3.91 -14.17 -7.13
CA ALA A 342 3.39 -12.96 -7.76
C ALA A 342 4.52 -12.22 -8.49
N ASP A 343 4.15 -11.57 -9.59
CA ASP A 343 5.10 -10.78 -10.40
C ASP A 343 5.07 -9.29 -10.04
N MET A 344 4.11 -8.87 -9.17
CA MET A 344 3.80 -7.48 -8.96
C MET A 344 3.68 -7.10 -7.47
N VAL A 345 4.25 -5.94 -7.13
CA VAL A 345 4.08 -5.28 -5.83
C VAL A 345 3.05 -4.17 -5.97
N THR A 346 1.90 -4.34 -5.35
CA THR A 346 0.80 -3.36 -5.33
C THR A 346 0.85 -2.46 -4.10
N ALA A 347 0.02 -1.43 -4.04
CA ALA A 347 -0.15 -0.58 -2.86
C ALA A 347 -0.53 -1.38 -1.60
N ALA A 348 -1.28 -2.48 -1.75
CA ALA A 348 -1.63 -3.36 -0.63
C ALA A 348 -0.40 -4.03 0.03
N HIS A 349 0.60 -4.45 -0.77
CA HIS A 349 1.85 -5.00 -0.27
C HIS A 349 2.67 -3.94 0.48
N GLN A 350 2.74 -2.73 -0.07
CA GLN A 350 3.41 -1.60 0.57
C GLN A 350 2.77 -1.26 1.92
N PHE A 351 1.44 -1.29 1.97
CA PHE A 351 0.68 -1.03 3.19
C PHE A 351 0.93 -2.10 4.26
N ALA A 352 1.01 -3.37 3.86
CA ALA A 352 1.36 -4.47 4.77
C ALA A 352 2.72 -4.29 5.42
N VAL A 353 3.72 -3.76 4.69
CA VAL A 353 5.05 -3.43 5.24
C VAL A 353 4.93 -2.39 6.34
N LEU A 354 4.19 -1.31 6.10
CA LEU A 354 4.01 -0.24 7.07
C LEU A 354 3.36 -0.70 8.38
N ILE A 355 2.31 -1.52 8.26
CA ILE A 355 1.65 -2.12 9.42
C ILE A 355 2.64 -3.03 10.18
N SER A 356 3.40 -3.83 9.45
CA SER A 356 4.28 -4.83 10.05
C SER A 356 5.51 -4.25 10.73
N ILE A 357 5.99 -3.05 10.34
CA ILE A 357 7.23 -2.47 10.89
C ILE A 357 7.15 -2.26 12.41
N GLY A 358 6.01 -1.79 12.91
CA GLY A 358 5.79 -1.62 14.35
C GLY A 358 5.70 -2.96 15.10
N LEU A 359 5.09 -3.97 14.47
CA LEU A 359 4.83 -5.27 15.09
C LEU A 359 6.08 -6.16 15.19
N VAL A 360 6.96 -6.07 14.18
CA VAL A 360 8.20 -6.89 14.12
C VAL A 360 9.19 -6.47 15.20
N VAL A 361 9.31 -5.17 15.46
CA VAL A 361 10.29 -4.60 16.40
C VAL A 361 10.04 -5.01 17.84
N ASP A 362 8.79 -5.26 18.22
CA ASP A 362 8.39 -5.54 19.61
C ASP A 362 9.09 -6.78 20.18
N ALA A 363 9.14 -7.87 19.44
CA ALA A 363 9.78 -9.11 19.87
C ALA A 363 11.28 -8.91 20.09
N THR A 364 11.95 -8.24 19.15
CA THR A 364 13.38 -7.89 19.23
C THR A 364 13.69 -7.05 20.47
N ILE A 365 12.89 -6.02 20.77
CA ILE A 365 13.06 -5.15 21.95
C ILE A 365 12.95 -5.96 23.24
N HIS A 366 11.93 -6.78 23.37
CA HIS A 366 11.73 -7.63 24.55
C HIS A 366 12.90 -8.59 24.75
N PHE A 367 13.39 -9.21 23.67
CA PHE A 367 14.52 -10.14 23.74
C PHE A 367 15.81 -9.42 24.14
N LEU A 368 16.17 -8.32 23.48
CA LEU A 368 17.36 -7.52 23.76
C LEU A 368 17.37 -6.95 25.18
N SER A 369 16.23 -6.44 25.64
CA SER A 369 16.08 -5.90 27.00
C SER A 369 16.34 -6.95 28.07
N LYS A 370 15.80 -8.17 27.90
CA LYS A 370 16.03 -9.28 28.83
C LYS A 370 17.46 -9.83 28.74
N TYR A 371 18.06 -9.88 27.55
CA TYR A 371 19.46 -10.26 27.36
C TYR A 371 20.40 -9.33 28.11
N LYS A 372 20.22 -8.01 27.94
CA LYS A 372 21.01 -7.02 28.68
C LYS A 372 20.83 -7.14 30.19
N LYS A 373 19.61 -7.36 30.67
CA LYS A 373 19.34 -7.60 32.10
C LYS A 373 20.05 -8.84 32.61
N ALA A 374 20.06 -9.94 31.84
CA ALA A 374 20.74 -11.17 32.20
C ALA A 374 22.27 -10.98 32.31
N LEU A 375 22.87 -10.23 31.39
CA LEU A 375 24.29 -9.88 31.46
C LEU A 375 24.61 -8.99 32.67
N ALA A 376 23.70 -8.10 33.07
CA ALA A 376 23.84 -7.27 34.27
C ALA A 376 23.73 -8.09 35.57
N MET A 377 23.24 -9.32 35.50
CA MET A 377 23.22 -10.32 36.59
C MET A 377 24.45 -11.23 36.56
N ASP A 378 25.52 -10.85 35.84
CA ASP A 378 26.75 -11.58 35.62
C ASP A 378 26.58 -12.97 35.00
N LEU A 379 25.49 -13.23 34.30
CA LEU A 379 25.31 -14.47 33.56
C LEU A 379 26.20 -14.49 32.31
N THR A 380 26.67 -15.70 31.96
CA THR A 380 27.40 -15.88 30.71
C THR A 380 26.49 -15.61 29.50
N PRO A 381 27.02 -15.26 28.31
CA PRO A 381 26.19 -15.09 27.11
C PRO A 381 25.28 -16.29 26.81
N LYS A 382 25.76 -17.51 27.06
CA LYS A 382 24.98 -18.74 26.93
C LYS A 382 23.77 -18.76 27.89
N ASP A 383 24.04 -18.49 29.17
CA ASP A 383 23.02 -18.50 30.21
C ASP A 383 22.04 -17.33 30.05
N ALA A 384 22.53 -16.19 29.53
CA ALA A 384 21.68 -15.05 29.18
C ALA A 384 20.69 -15.38 28.07
N ILE A 385 21.08 -16.12 27.02
CA ILE A 385 20.14 -16.62 26.00
C ILE A 385 19.12 -17.59 26.59
N GLN A 386 19.55 -18.52 27.45
CA GLN A 386 18.63 -19.43 28.15
C GLN A 386 17.65 -18.68 29.05
N TYR A 387 18.11 -17.62 29.70
CA TYR A 387 17.28 -16.71 30.48
C TYR A 387 16.23 -16.04 29.59
N CYS A 388 16.61 -15.52 28.41
CA CYS A 388 15.67 -14.93 27.46
C CYS A 388 14.60 -15.91 27.00
N PHE A 389 14.99 -17.11 26.56
CA PHE A 389 14.02 -18.14 26.16
C PHE A 389 13.06 -18.52 27.25
N ARG A 390 13.54 -18.59 28.50
CA ARG A 390 12.68 -18.92 29.65
C ARG A 390 11.65 -17.85 29.98
N TYR A 391 12.00 -16.56 29.86
CA TYR A 391 11.16 -15.46 30.34
C TYR A 391 10.39 -14.73 29.25
N VAL A 392 10.91 -14.66 28.01
CA VAL A 392 10.24 -13.98 26.90
C VAL A 392 9.99 -14.84 25.68
N GLY A 393 10.66 -15.98 25.51
CA GLY A 393 10.49 -16.82 24.34
C GLY A 393 9.06 -17.33 24.17
N TYR A 394 8.43 -17.83 25.25
CA TYR A 394 7.04 -18.28 25.19
C TYR A 394 6.04 -17.12 24.92
N PRO A 395 6.09 -16.00 25.63
CA PRO A 395 5.28 -14.82 25.29
C PRO A 395 5.41 -14.35 23.85
N ILE A 396 6.64 -14.30 23.30
CA ILE A 396 6.88 -13.91 21.91
C ILE A 396 6.17 -14.87 20.94
N ILE A 397 6.31 -16.18 21.12
CA ILE A 397 5.63 -17.17 20.29
C ILE A 397 4.11 -16.98 20.34
N VAL A 398 3.54 -16.84 21.53
CA VAL A 398 2.09 -16.67 21.69
C VAL A 398 1.60 -15.40 21.01
N ALA A 399 2.29 -14.27 21.22
CA ALA A 399 1.94 -13.00 20.60
C ALA A 399 2.00 -13.08 19.07
N SER A 400 3.11 -13.62 18.53
CA SER A 400 3.27 -13.76 17.07
C SER A 400 2.25 -14.72 16.46
N VAL A 401 1.92 -15.83 17.12
CA VAL A 401 0.88 -16.75 16.63
C VAL A 401 -0.50 -16.10 16.67
N CYS A 402 -0.83 -15.33 17.71
CA CYS A 402 -2.09 -14.59 17.78
C CYS A 402 -2.18 -13.54 16.65
N LEU A 403 -1.12 -12.75 16.43
CA LEU A 403 -1.07 -11.77 15.34
C LEU A 403 -1.16 -12.44 13.97
N PHE A 404 -0.36 -13.49 13.74
CA PHE A 404 -0.42 -14.30 12.52
C PHE A 404 -1.84 -14.79 12.24
N SER A 405 -2.50 -15.38 13.24
CA SER A 405 -3.87 -15.87 13.09
C SER A 405 -4.86 -14.73 12.80
N GLY A 406 -4.72 -13.59 13.47
CA GLY A 406 -5.54 -12.41 13.24
C GLY A 406 -5.42 -11.89 11.79
N PHE A 407 -4.20 -11.73 11.30
CA PHE A 407 -3.97 -11.30 9.91
C PHE A 407 -4.39 -12.36 8.88
N LEU A 408 -4.22 -13.65 9.21
CA LEU A 408 -4.68 -14.72 8.33
C LEU A 408 -6.20 -14.69 8.12
N PHE A 409 -7.00 -14.24 9.10
CA PHE A 409 -8.45 -14.05 8.88
C PHE A 409 -8.76 -13.03 7.79
N LEU A 410 -7.95 -11.99 7.59
CA LEU A 410 -8.16 -11.02 6.52
C LEU A 410 -8.07 -11.64 5.13
N THR A 411 -7.38 -12.79 4.99
CA THR A 411 -7.30 -13.51 3.70
C THR A 411 -8.65 -14.13 3.28
N GLN A 412 -9.66 -14.11 4.14
CA GLN A 412 -11.03 -14.51 3.80
C GLN A 412 -11.83 -13.38 3.14
N SER A 413 -11.28 -12.15 3.08
CA SER A 413 -11.95 -11.01 2.49
C SER A 413 -12.22 -11.19 1.00
N MET A 414 -13.42 -10.79 0.55
CA MET A 414 -13.75 -10.67 -0.88
C MET A 414 -13.01 -9.49 -1.52
N PHE A 415 -12.65 -8.48 -0.77
CA PHE A 415 -11.86 -7.36 -1.25
C PHE A 415 -10.38 -7.78 -1.28
N TYR A 416 -9.81 -7.90 -2.49
CA TYR A 416 -8.48 -8.49 -2.70
C TYR A 416 -7.35 -7.69 -2.02
N TYR A 417 -7.54 -6.39 -1.86
CA TYR A 417 -6.63 -5.53 -1.09
C TYR A 417 -6.42 -6.03 0.35
N ASN A 418 -7.51 -6.37 1.05
CA ASN A 418 -7.45 -6.93 2.41
C ASN A 418 -6.82 -8.33 2.43
N PHE A 419 -7.09 -9.15 1.40
CA PHE A 419 -6.46 -10.46 1.25
C PHE A 419 -4.93 -10.33 1.18
N ILE A 420 -4.42 -9.42 0.36
CA ILE A 420 -2.99 -9.15 0.21
C ILE A 420 -2.39 -8.66 1.53
N ILE A 421 -2.99 -7.65 2.16
CA ILE A 421 -2.51 -7.12 3.45
C ILE A 421 -2.45 -8.22 4.49
N GLY A 422 -3.52 -9.00 4.63
CA GLY A 422 -3.58 -10.09 5.61
C GLY A 422 -2.51 -11.15 5.37
N GLY A 423 -2.36 -11.60 4.13
CA GLY A 423 -1.37 -12.60 3.74
C GLY A 423 0.07 -12.12 3.96
N MET A 424 0.38 -10.90 3.51
CA MET A 424 1.72 -10.34 3.62
C MET A 424 2.11 -10.04 5.07
N CYS A 425 1.21 -9.45 5.88
CA CYS A 425 1.45 -9.23 7.31
C CYS A 425 1.66 -10.55 8.06
N ALA A 426 0.82 -11.56 7.80
CA ALA A 426 0.97 -12.87 8.41
C ALA A 426 2.32 -13.50 8.05
N LEU A 427 2.73 -13.44 6.78
CA LEU A 427 4.01 -13.94 6.31
C LEU A 427 5.18 -13.23 7.00
N ILE A 428 5.20 -11.90 7.02
CA ILE A 428 6.25 -11.09 7.65
C ILE A 428 6.35 -11.40 9.15
N ILE A 429 5.23 -11.48 9.87
CA ILE A 429 5.21 -11.78 11.31
C ILE A 429 5.78 -13.18 11.59
N MET A 430 5.45 -14.17 10.77
CA MET A 430 5.98 -15.53 10.93
C MET A 430 7.48 -15.60 10.68
N ILE A 431 7.97 -14.90 9.64
CA ILE A 431 9.40 -14.80 9.36
C ILE A 431 10.10 -14.07 10.50
N ALA A 432 9.55 -12.96 11.00
CA ALA A 432 10.11 -12.22 12.13
C ALA A 432 10.25 -13.10 13.37
N LEU A 433 9.23 -13.90 13.70
CA LEU A 433 9.30 -14.86 14.80
C LEU A 433 10.48 -15.85 14.62
N LEU A 434 10.66 -16.40 13.42
CA LEU A 434 11.76 -17.31 13.14
C LEU A 434 13.13 -16.63 13.28
N ILE A 435 13.25 -15.41 12.78
CA ILE A 435 14.49 -14.62 12.86
C ILE A 435 14.80 -14.25 14.31
N ASP A 436 13.81 -13.84 15.11
CA ASP A 436 13.98 -13.49 16.52
C ASP A 436 14.33 -14.72 17.39
N LEU A 437 13.85 -15.90 17.03
CA LEU A 437 14.15 -17.13 17.79
C LEU A 437 15.44 -17.80 17.34
N LEU A 438 15.91 -17.64 16.10
CA LEU A 438 17.05 -18.36 15.54
C LEU A 438 18.25 -17.45 15.31
N LEU A 439 18.08 -16.35 14.58
CA LEU A 439 19.18 -15.50 14.16
C LEU A 439 19.60 -14.51 15.25
N LEU A 440 18.66 -13.84 15.90
CA LEU A 440 18.96 -12.87 16.94
C LEU A 440 19.77 -13.47 18.09
N PRO A 441 19.44 -14.64 18.67
CA PRO A 441 20.27 -15.28 19.69
C PRO A 441 21.68 -15.65 19.18
N ALA A 442 21.80 -16.10 17.92
CA ALA A 442 23.09 -16.43 17.33
C ALA A 442 23.99 -15.18 17.18
N LEU A 443 23.41 -14.06 16.72
CA LEU A 443 24.08 -12.75 16.63
C LEU A 443 24.55 -12.27 18.01
N LEU A 444 23.71 -12.38 19.04
CA LEU A 444 24.02 -11.98 20.40
C LEU A 444 25.14 -12.82 21.02
N LEU A 445 25.25 -14.10 20.68
CA LEU A 445 26.35 -14.96 21.13
C LEU A 445 27.68 -14.59 20.52
N ILE A 446 27.72 -13.98 19.34
CA ILE A 446 28.94 -13.56 18.66
C ILE A 446 29.25 -12.10 18.98
N PHE A 447 28.26 -11.23 18.82
CA PHE A 447 28.45 -9.78 18.87
C PHE A 447 27.94 -9.14 20.18
N GLY A 448 27.18 -9.84 21.01
CA GLY A 448 26.53 -9.31 22.22
C GLY A 448 27.39 -9.41 23.49
N LYS A 449 28.71 -9.57 23.39
CA LYS A 449 29.59 -9.71 24.57
C LYS A 449 29.54 -8.46 25.47
N LYS A 450 29.79 -8.70 26.77
CA LYS A 450 29.91 -7.65 27.81
C LYS A 450 30.87 -6.56 27.33
N VAL A 451 30.43 -5.29 27.31
CA VAL A 451 31.27 -4.11 27.29
C VAL A 451 31.61 -3.74 28.72
#